data_5ee07d1c8ff47fd7ff61cb75cec71d10
#
_entry.id   5ee07d1c8ff47fd7ff61cb75cec71d10
#
_cell.length_a   1.000
_cell.length_b   1.000
_cell.length_c   1.000
_cell.angle_alpha   90.00
_cell.angle_beta   90.00
_cell.angle_gamma   90.00
#
_symmetry.space_group_name_H-M   'P 1'
#
loop_
_entity.id
_entity.type
_entity.pdbx_description
1 polymer ?
#
loop_
_entity_poly.entity_id
_entity_poly.type
_entity_poly.pdbx_seq_one_letter_code
_entity_poly.pdbx_strand_id
1 'polypeptide(L)'
;MIGPLPSFDVALVLRVGGDVVYTYGDVDRVFPLASVTKPIVAWSALVAVERGLMSLDDPAGPEGSTVRHLLAHASGLPFEGRRPVAAPEKRRI
;
A
#
# COMPACT_ATOMS: atom_id res chain seq x y z
N MET A 1 8.23 -26.50 0.55
CA MET A 1 6.95 -26.79 1.24
C MET A 1 6.64 -25.68 2.21
N ILE A 2 5.42 -25.21 2.19
CA ILE A 2 4.94 -24.22 3.16
C ILE A 2 4.81 -24.93 4.50
N GLY A 3 5.29 -24.31 5.59
CA GLY A 3 5.15 -24.83 6.94
C GLY A 3 3.70 -24.93 7.42
N PRO A 4 3.44 -25.25 8.68
CA PRO A 4 2.08 -25.35 9.19
C PRO A 4 1.32 -24.05 8.97
N LEU A 5 0.08 -24.15 8.47
CA LEU A 5 -0.77 -23.00 8.22
C LEU A 5 -1.31 -22.43 9.53
N PRO A 6 -1.56 -21.12 9.60
CA PRO A 6 -2.08 -20.50 10.80
C PRO A 6 -3.47 -21.01 11.16
N SER A 7 -3.84 -20.89 12.44
CA SER A 7 -5.14 -21.31 12.96
C SER A 7 -6.28 -20.34 12.66
N PHE A 8 -6.03 -19.27 11.91
CA PHE A 8 -7.03 -18.32 11.47
C PHE A 8 -7.41 -18.56 10.00
N ASP A 9 -8.48 -17.93 9.53
CA ASP A 9 -8.95 -18.08 8.16
C ASP A 9 -7.90 -17.62 7.15
N VAL A 10 -7.60 -18.48 6.20
CA VAL A 10 -6.63 -18.22 5.13
C VAL A 10 -7.18 -18.72 3.81
N ALA A 11 -7.00 -17.96 2.76
CA ALA A 11 -7.16 -18.42 1.39
C ALA A 11 -5.89 -18.14 0.61
N LEU A 12 -5.48 -19.09 -0.21
CA LEU A 12 -4.29 -18.99 -1.04
C LEU A 12 -4.62 -19.36 -2.46
N VAL A 13 -4.14 -18.56 -3.41
CA VAL A 13 -4.17 -18.87 -4.84
C VAL A 13 -2.76 -18.69 -5.39
N LEU A 14 -2.23 -19.72 -6.00
CA LEU A 14 -0.95 -19.67 -6.71
C LEU A 14 -1.20 -19.69 -8.21
N ARG A 15 -0.66 -18.69 -8.92
CA ARG A 15 -0.74 -18.61 -10.37
C ARG A 15 0.66 -18.65 -10.97
N VAL A 16 0.78 -19.34 -12.08
CA VAL A 16 2.00 -19.39 -12.86
C VAL A 16 1.63 -19.20 -14.33
N GLY A 17 2.23 -18.21 -15.00
CA GLY A 17 1.93 -17.91 -16.40
C GLY A 17 0.46 -17.57 -16.66
N GLY A 18 -0.25 -17.03 -15.68
CA GLY A 18 -1.67 -16.73 -15.79
C GLY A 18 -2.61 -17.86 -15.37
N ASP A 19 -2.09 -19.09 -15.25
CA ASP A 19 -2.89 -20.25 -14.83
C ASP A 19 -2.88 -20.43 -13.32
N VAL A 20 -4.02 -20.80 -12.75
CA VAL A 20 -4.11 -21.18 -11.34
C VAL A 20 -3.59 -22.61 -11.19
N VAL A 21 -2.48 -22.78 -10.48
CA VAL A 21 -1.84 -24.08 -10.28
C VAL A 21 -2.06 -24.68 -8.91
N TYR A 22 -2.52 -23.86 -7.95
CA TYR A 22 -2.78 -24.32 -6.59
C TYR A 22 -3.76 -23.37 -5.89
N THR A 23 -4.69 -23.93 -5.13
CA THR A 23 -5.58 -23.16 -4.25
C THR A 23 -5.65 -23.83 -2.87
N TYR A 24 -5.85 -23.04 -1.86
CA TYR A 24 -6.09 -23.50 -0.49
C TYR A 24 -7.13 -22.60 0.18
N GLY A 25 -8.01 -23.18 0.98
CA GLY A 25 -9.04 -22.46 1.70
C GLY A 25 -10.19 -21.99 0.80
N ASP A 26 -11.09 -21.18 1.36
CA ASP A 26 -12.20 -20.61 0.64
C ASP A 26 -11.75 -19.35 -0.12
N VAL A 27 -11.42 -19.55 -1.39
CA VAL A 27 -10.91 -18.46 -2.25
C VAL A 27 -11.99 -17.47 -2.67
N ASP A 28 -13.25 -17.77 -2.42
CA ASP A 28 -14.37 -16.88 -2.71
C ASP A 28 -14.81 -16.06 -1.48
N ARG A 29 -14.21 -16.33 -0.33
CA ARG A 29 -14.49 -15.60 0.89
C ARG A 29 -14.01 -14.15 0.79
N VAL A 30 -14.81 -13.23 1.31
CA VAL A 30 -14.43 -11.81 1.40
C VAL A 30 -13.53 -11.61 2.62
N PHE A 31 -12.34 -11.10 2.40
CA PHE A 31 -11.38 -10.78 3.44
C PHE A 31 -11.18 -9.27 3.55
N PRO A 32 -10.98 -8.72 4.76
CA PRO A 32 -10.52 -7.35 4.92
C PRO A 32 -9.15 -7.17 4.26
N LEU A 33 -8.98 -6.09 3.51
CA LEU A 33 -7.73 -5.83 2.78
C LEU A 33 -6.58 -5.38 3.70
N ALA A 34 -6.92 -4.77 4.85
CA ALA A 34 -5.92 -4.19 5.74
C ALA A 34 -4.93 -3.32 4.94
N SER A 35 -3.62 -3.53 5.11
CA SER A 35 -2.60 -2.72 4.44
C SER A 35 -2.51 -2.92 2.92
N VAL A 36 -3.15 -3.94 2.36
CA VAL A 36 -3.27 -4.09 0.89
C VAL A 36 -4.07 -2.93 0.29
N THR A 37 -4.87 -2.24 1.08
CA THR A 37 -5.55 -1.00 0.69
C THR A 37 -4.57 0.09 0.25
N LYS A 38 -3.35 0.15 0.81
CA LYS A 38 -2.38 1.21 0.53
C LYS A 38 -1.94 1.26 -0.93
N PRO A 39 -1.54 0.16 -1.58
CA PRO A 39 -1.25 0.17 -3.02
C PRO A 39 -2.45 0.58 -3.88
N ILE A 40 -3.66 0.21 -3.49
CA ILE A 40 -4.87 0.57 -4.23
C ILE A 40 -5.11 2.09 -4.15
N VAL A 41 -4.98 2.67 -2.96
CA VAL A 41 -5.08 4.12 -2.77
C VAL A 41 -3.96 4.85 -3.51
N ALA A 42 -2.74 4.33 -3.46
CA ALA A 42 -1.60 4.91 -4.20
C ALA A 42 -1.86 4.91 -5.71
N TRP A 43 -2.40 3.84 -6.26
CA TRP A 43 -2.77 3.78 -7.67
C TRP A 43 -3.82 4.84 -8.00
N SER A 44 -4.85 4.99 -7.18
CA SER A 44 -5.87 6.02 -7.36
C SER A 44 -5.25 7.42 -7.39
N ALA A 45 -4.29 7.70 -6.51
CA ALA A 45 -3.55 8.96 -6.50
C ALA A 45 -2.77 9.17 -7.81
N LEU A 46 -2.09 8.14 -8.30
CA LEU A 46 -1.33 8.22 -9.57
C LEU A 46 -2.24 8.43 -10.76
N VAL A 47 -3.44 7.84 -10.78
CA VAL A 47 -4.45 8.12 -11.82
C VAL A 47 -4.88 9.59 -11.78
N ALA A 48 -5.05 10.15 -10.58
CA ALA A 48 -5.38 11.57 -10.43
C ALA A 48 -4.25 12.47 -10.94
N VAL A 49 -2.99 12.10 -10.69
CA VAL A 49 -1.81 12.80 -11.23
C VAL A 49 -1.82 12.76 -12.77
N GLU A 50 -2.03 11.59 -13.35
CA GLU A 50 -2.07 11.40 -14.78
C GLU A 50 -3.18 12.25 -15.44
N ARG A 51 -4.31 12.40 -14.78
CA ARG A 51 -5.42 13.21 -15.24
C ARG A 51 -5.28 14.71 -14.98
N GLY A 52 -4.18 15.14 -14.40
CA GLY A 52 -3.93 16.54 -14.08
C GLY A 52 -4.75 17.09 -12.89
N LEU A 53 -5.35 16.21 -12.08
CA LEU A 53 -6.17 16.62 -10.94
C LEU A 53 -5.32 16.93 -9.70
N MET A 54 -4.10 16.45 -9.65
CA MET A 54 -3.14 16.71 -8.59
C MET A 54 -1.72 16.52 -9.11
N SER A 55 -0.74 17.02 -8.35
CA SER A 55 0.69 16.84 -8.61
C SER A 55 1.33 16.04 -7.48
N LEU A 56 2.34 15.25 -7.81
CA LEU A 56 3.16 14.58 -6.79
C LEU A 56 3.84 15.57 -5.85
N ASP A 57 4.04 16.80 -6.29
CA ASP A 57 4.69 17.85 -5.50
C ASP A 57 3.70 18.71 -4.72
N ASP A 58 2.40 18.41 -4.79
CA ASP A 58 1.39 19.10 -3.99
C ASP A 58 1.65 18.87 -2.50
N PRO A 59 1.56 19.92 -1.66
CA PRO A 59 1.70 19.76 -0.21
C PRO A 59 0.66 18.79 0.34
N ALA A 60 1.10 17.84 1.15
CA ALA A 60 0.23 16.87 1.80
C ALA A 60 0.93 16.27 3.01
N GLY A 61 0.17 16.03 4.08
CA GLY A 61 0.71 15.48 5.32
C GLY A 61 1.41 16.53 6.17
N PRO A 62 2.46 16.15 6.89
CA PRO A 62 3.21 17.07 7.75
C PRO A 62 3.82 18.24 6.97
N GLU A 63 4.16 19.31 7.69
CA GLU A 63 4.81 20.47 7.08
C GLU A 63 6.07 20.05 6.30
N GLY A 64 6.18 20.54 5.06
CA GLY A 64 7.27 20.21 4.15
C GLY A 64 7.09 18.88 3.40
N SER A 65 6.05 18.11 3.72
CA SER A 65 5.74 16.88 3.02
C SER A 65 4.88 17.13 1.78
N THR A 66 5.01 16.26 0.82
CA THR A 66 4.23 16.27 -0.43
C THR A 66 3.56 14.92 -0.64
N VAL A 67 2.69 14.84 -1.64
CA VAL A 67 2.07 13.58 -2.07
C VAL A 67 3.16 12.53 -2.35
N ARG A 68 4.25 12.92 -2.99
CA ARG A 68 5.41 12.05 -3.27
C ARG A 68 5.99 11.44 -2.00
N HIS A 69 6.17 12.25 -0.97
CA HIS A 69 6.68 11.77 0.32
C HIS A 69 5.73 10.75 0.97
N LEU A 70 4.42 11.00 0.92
CA LEU A 70 3.44 10.06 1.47
C LEU A 70 3.46 8.72 0.73
N LEU A 71 3.51 8.75 -0.60
CA LEU A 71 3.54 7.52 -1.42
C LEU A 71 4.84 6.73 -1.21
N ALA A 72 5.93 7.40 -0.92
CA ALA A 72 7.24 6.77 -0.69
C ALA A 72 7.51 6.43 0.78
N HIS A 73 6.56 6.65 1.68
CA HIS A 73 6.75 6.53 3.13
C HIS A 73 7.92 7.37 3.66
N ALA A 74 8.12 8.55 3.10
CA ALA A 74 9.23 9.46 3.41
C ALA A 74 8.75 10.78 4.03
N SER A 75 7.49 10.83 4.49
CA SER A 75 6.88 12.05 5.03
C SER A 75 7.29 12.35 6.48
N GLY A 76 7.88 11.39 7.19
CA GLY A 76 8.19 11.50 8.61
C GLY A 76 7.09 10.99 9.54
N LEU A 77 5.97 10.53 8.99
CA LEU A 77 4.92 9.93 9.80
C LEU A 77 5.33 8.53 10.29
N PRO A 78 4.96 8.16 11.54
CA PRO A 78 5.21 6.83 12.06
C PRO A 78 4.26 5.81 11.41
N PHE A 79 4.52 4.53 11.64
CA PHE A 79 3.63 3.44 11.20
C PHE A 79 2.22 3.61 11.75
N GLU A 80 2.10 4.00 13.01
CA GLU A 80 0.84 4.34 13.66
C GLU A 80 0.95 5.71 14.34
N GLY A 81 -0.19 6.41 14.44
CA GLY A 81 -0.24 7.74 15.02
C GLY A 81 -0.20 8.84 13.99
N ARG A 82 -0.29 10.07 14.47
CA ARG A 82 -0.41 11.27 13.62
C ARG A 82 0.73 12.27 13.80
N ARG A 83 1.54 12.09 14.85
CA ARG A 83 2.64 13.02 15.14
C ARG A 83 3.87 12.60 14.36
N PRO A 84 4.44 13.49 13.53
CA PRO A 84 5.68 13.18 12.82
C PRO A 84 6.82 12.83 13.79
N VAL A 85 7.63 11.84 13.42
CA VAL A 85 8.80 11.40 14.18
C VAL A 85 10.10 11.85 13.53
N ALA A 86 10.03 12.37 12.32
CA ALA A 86 11.18 12.89 11.57
C ALA A 86 10.70 13.96 10.59
N ALA A 87 11.63 14.76 10.08
CA ALA A 87 11.35 15.66 8.96
C ALA A 87 11.12 14.83 7.68
N PRO A 88 10.36 15.35 6.70
CA PRO A 88 10.25 14.71 5.40
C PRO A 88 11.61 14.50 4.76
N GLU A 89 11.77 13.43 4.02
CA GLU A 89 13.04 13.12 3.37
C GLU A 89 13.40 14.19 2.34
N LYS A 90 14.61 14.72 2.43
CA LYS A 90 15.08 15.78 1.54
C LYS A 90 15.64 15.28 0.21
N ARG A 91 16.07 14.02 0.17
CA ARG A 91 16.60 13.48 -1.08
C ARG A 91 15.49 13.27 -2.10
N ARG A 92 15.88 13.27 -3.35
CA ARG A 92 14.97 13.02 -4.46
C ARG A 92 14.48 11.56 -4.42
N ILE A 93 13.18 11.39 -4.45
CA ILE A 93 12.51 10.10 -4.47
C ILE A 93 11.65 9.97 -5.72
#